data_dbacb298bacfbac0b1594f84e3bc2bd3
#
_entry.id   dbacb298bacfbac0b1594f84e3bc2bd3
#
_cell.length_a   1.000
_cell.length_b   1.000
_cell.length_c   1.000
_cell.angle_alpha   90.00
_cell.angle_beta   90.00
_cell.angle_gamma   90.00
#
_symmetry.space_group_name_H-M   'P 1'
#
loop_
_entity.id
_entity.type
_entity.pdbx_description
1 polymer ?
#
loop_
_entity_poly.entity_id
_entity_poly.type
_entity_poly.pdbx_seq_one_letter_code
_entity_poly.pdbx_strand_id
1 'polypeptide(L)'
;YHGTTKLYYQQLGYRRRFGIMRRAIFPGTFDPFTIGHSSVVSRALTFIDEIVIGIGINENKNTYFPLEKREQMIRDYYRNEPRIIVQSYDCLTIDFARQVDASLIIRGIRTVKDFEYEETIADINRKLTGIETILLFTEPELTCVSSTTVRELLQYGKDISMFIPEGMEIRD
;
A
#
# COMPACT_ATOMS: atom_id res chain seq x y z
N TYR A 1 11.89 -7.26 -20.66
CA TYR A 1 11.99 -7.05 -19.20
C TYR A 1 11.47 -8.21 -18.35
N HIS A 2 10.92 -9.28 -18.95
CA HIS A 2 10.44 -10.46 -18.21
C HIS A 2 11.53 -11.46 -17.78
N GLY A 3 12.76 -11.35 -18.29
CA GLY A 3 13.82 -12.32 -18.04
C GLY A 3 14.57 -12.15 -16.71
N THR A 4 14.81 -10.93 -16.31
CA THR A 4 15.64 -10.58 -15.13
C THR A 4 14.91 -10.85 -13.80
N THR A 5 13.60 -10.61 -13.77
CA THR A 5 12.78 -10.88 -12.58
C THR A 5 12.69 -12.37 -12.27
N LYS A 6 12.60 -13.21 -13.31
CA LYS A 6 12.52 -14.68 -13.18
C LYS A 6 13.80 -15.29 -12.57
N LEU A 7 14.98 -14.79 -12.95
CA LEU A 7 16.27 -15.24 -12.42
C LEU A 7 16.48 -14.80 -10.97
N TYR A 8 16.03 -13.60 -10.61
CA TYR A 8 16.18 -13.05 -9.27
C TYR A 8 15.39 -13.88 -8.22
N TYR A 9 14.14 -14.26 -8.53
CA TYR A 9 13.33 -15.10 -7.64
C TYR A 9 13.85 -16.54 -7.51
N GLN A 10 14.54 -17.06 -8.50
CA GLN A 10 15.20 -18.38 -8.43
C GLN A 10 16.39 -18.37 -7.46
N GLN A 11 17.14 -17.28 -7.37
CA GLN A 11 18.28 -17.14 -6.46
C GLN A 11 17.86 -17.01 -4.99
N LEU A 12 16.64 -16.49 -4.70
CA LEU A 12 16.13 -16.31 -3.35
C LEU A 12 15.48 -17.58 -2.76
N GLY A 13 15.53 -18.72 -3.47
CA GLY A 13 14.99 -20.00 -2.96
C GLY A 13 13.47 -20.03 -2.87
N TYR A 14 12.75 -19.09 -3.48
CA TYR A 14 11.30 -19.11 -3.57
C TYR A 14 10.85 -20.23 -4.50
N ARG A 15 10.59 -21.40 -3.97
CA ARG A 15 9.93 -22.50 -4.70
C ARG A 15 8.49 -22.05 -5.01
N ARG A 16 8.25 -21.66 -6.27
CA ARG A 16 6.91 -21.54 -6.82
C ARG A 16 6.19 -22.89 -6.66
N ARG A 17 5.21 -22.96 -5.77
CA ARG A 17 4.15 -23.93 -5.90
C ARG A 17 3.20 -23.40 -6.97
N PHE A 18 3.35 -23.93 -8.20
CA PHE A 18 2.43 -23.71 -9.32
C PHE A 18 2.15 -22.27 -9.79
N GLY A 19 2.90 -21.82 -10.77
CA GLY A 19 2.49 -21.21 -12.04
C GLY A 19 2.07 -19.74 -12.09
N ILE A 20 1.34 -19.17 -11.15
CA ILE A 20 0.77 -17.81 -11.27
C ILE A 20 1.31 -16.94 -10.15
N MET A 21 2.01 -15.86 -10.53
CA MET A 21 2.45 -14.84 -9.57
C MET A 21 1.23 -14.06 -9.05
N ARG A 22 1.01 -14.08 -7.75
CA ARG A 22 -0.07 -13.33 -7.09
C ARG A 22 0.42 -11.90 -6.86
N ARG A 23 0.01 -11.00 -7.75
CA ARG A 23 0.24 -9.57 -7.61
C ARG A 23 -0.99 -8.89 -7.07
N ALA A 24 -0.81 -8.04 -6.07
CA ALA A 24 -1.85 -7.19 -5.51
C ALA A 24 -1.47 -5.73 -5.60
N ILE A 25 -2.46 -4.84 -5.65
CA ILE A 25 -2.26 -3.43 -5.36
C ILE A 25 -2.62 -3.14 -3.91
N PHE A 26 -1.88 -2.21 -3.31
CA PHE A 26 -2.22 -1.58 -2.03
C PHE A 26 -2.40 -0.08 -2.28
N PRO A 27 -3.64 0.36 -2.57
CA PRO A 27 -3.91 1.73 -2.95
C PRO A 27 -4.13 2.63 -1.74
N GLY A 28 -3.68 3.87 -1.82
CA GLY A 28 -3.91 4.88 -0.80
C GLY A 28 -3.37 6.25 -1.17
N THR A 29 -3.66 7.24 -0.35
CA THR A 29 -3.08 8.59 -0.49
C THR A 29 -1.68 8.65 0.13
N PHE A 30 -1.47 7.91 1.24
CA PHE A 30 -0.20 7.81 1.97
C PHE A 30 0.42 9.18 2.32
N ASP A 31 -0.32 9.98 3.05
CA ASP A 31 0.03 11.36 3.38
C ASP A 31 0.11 11.60 4.90
N PRO A 32 1.16 11.09 5.56
CA PRO A 32 2.22 10.20 5.06
C PRO A 32 1.86 8.70 5.15
N PHE A 33 2.75 7.86 4.64
CA PHE A 33 2.78 6.42 4.91
C PHE A 33 3.10 6.19 6.39
N THR A 34 2.33 5.32 7.07
CA THR A 34 2.42 5.09 8.51
C THR A 34 2.85 3.68 8.86
N ILE A 35 3.19 3.46 10.13
CA ILE A 35 3.47 2.10 10.65
C ILE A 35 2.27 1.16 10.48
N GLY A 36 1.04 1.66 10.50
CA GLY A 36 -0.15 0.87 10.19
C GLY A 36 -0.17 0.37 8.74
N HIS A 37 0.24 1.20 7.78
CA HIS A 37 0.38 0.79 6.38
C HIS A 37 1.48 -0.25 6.21
N SER A 38 2.65 -0.06 6.83
CA SER A 38 3.75 -1.03 6.72
C SER A 38 3.41 -2.38 7.35
N SER A 39 2.65 -2.40 8.44
CA SER A 39 2.13 -3.65 9.05
C SER A 39 1.24 -4.42 8.06
N VAL A 40 0.32 -3.74 7.39
CA VAL A 40 -0.53 -4.37 6.36
C VAL A 40 0.32 -4.94 5.23
N VAL A 41 1.28 -4.19 4.72
CA VAL A 41 2.17 -4.63 3.62
C VAL A 41 2.99 -5.85 4.03
N SER A 42 3.64 -5.83 5.20
CA SER A 42 4.48 -6.95 5.65
C SER A 42 3.68 -8.23 5.85
N ARG A 43 2.47 -8.12 6.38
CA ARG A 43 1.58 -9.27 6.56
C ARG A 43 1.03 -9.78 5.22
N ALA A 44 0.69 -8.89 4.29
CA ALA A 44 0.25 -9.29 2.95
C ALA A 44 1.35 -10.02 2.18
N LEU A 45 2.63 -9.66 2.34
CA LEU A 45 3.77 -10.33 1.71
C LEU A 45 3.98 -11.80 2.18
N THR A 46 3.28 -12.24 3.22
CA THR A 46 3.31 -13.66 3.62
C THR A 46 2.50 -14.57 2.68
N PHE A 47 1.55 -14.02 1.92
CA PHE A 47 0.70 -14.77 1.00
C PHE A 47 0.58 -14.15 -0.40
N ILE A 48 1.10 -12.95 -0.62
CA ILE A 48 1.20 -12.26 -1.92
C ILE A 48 2.66 -12.27 -2.37
N ASP A 49 2.89 -12.53 -3.65
CA ASP A 49 4.23 -12.63 -4.23
C ASP A 49 4.82 -11.25 -4.56
N GLU A 50 3.97 -10.28 -4.94
CA GLU A 50 4.38 -8.91 -5.25
C GLU A 50 3.25 -7.92 -4.94
N ILE A 51 3.59 -6.79 -4.33
CA ILE A 51 2.66 -5.71 -4.01
C ILE A 51 3.06 -4.44 -4.74
N VAL A 52 2.12 -3.86 -5.48
CA VAL A 52 2.24 -2.52 -6.02
C VAL A 52 1.56 -1.54 -5.06
N ILE A 53 2.34 -0.74 -4.35
CA ILE A 53 1.83 0.36 -3.52
C ILE A 53 1.43 1.48 -4.48
N GLY A 54 0.12 1.67 -4.63
CA GLY A 54 -0.46 2.66 -5.53
C GLY A 54 -0.78 3.96 -4.82
N ILE A 55 -0.13 5.06 -5.20
CA ILE A 55 -0.40 6.38 -4.62
C ILE A 55 -1.41 7.09 -5.51
N GLY A 56 -2.65 7.17 -5.05
CA GLY A 56 -3.72 7.85 -5.78
C GLY A 56 -3.49 9.36 -5.83
N ILE A 57 -3.54 9.91 -7.05
CA ILE A 57 -3.54 11.35 -7.30
C ILE A 57 -4.99 11.80 -7.30
N ASN A 58 -5.31 12.74 -6.42
CA ASN A 58 -6.61 13.39 -6.40
C ASN A 58 -6.40 14.91 -6.37
N GLU A 59 -6.62 15.56 -7.50
CA GLU A 59 -6.45 17.01 -7.66
C GLU A 59 -7.33 17.83 -6.70
N ASN A 60 -8.43 17.23 -6.20
CA ASN A 60 -9.34 17.86 -5.25
C ASN A 60 -8.90 17.70 -3.79
N LYS A 61 -7.81 16.95 -3.51
CA LYS A 61 -7.27 16.81 -2.17
C LYS A 61 -6.03 17.66 -1.98
N ASN A 62 -6.10 18.60 -1.04
CA ASN A 62 -4.91 19.25 -0.51
C ASN A 62 -4.16 18.24 0.40
N THR A 63 -3.04 17.72 -0.10
CA THR A 63 -2.17 16.83 0.66
C THR A 63 -1.14 17.65 1.46
N TYR A 64 -0.71 17.12 2.60
CA TYR A 64 0.34 17.75 3.42
C TYR A 64 1.70 17.65 2.73
N PHE A 65 1.99 16.46 2.17
CA PHE A 65 3.21 16.24 1.39
C PHE A 65 2.90 16.20 -0.11
N PRO A 66 3.75 16.83 -0.95
CA PRO A 66 3.68 16.69 -2.40
C PRO A 66 3.78 15.22 -2.83
N LEU A 67 3.24 14.89 -4.00
CA LEU A 67 3.25 13.54 -4.54
C LEU A 67 4.65 12.93 -4.58
N GLU A 68 5.60 13.66 -5.15
CA GLU A 68 6.99 13.23 -5.32
C GLU A 68 7.63 12.84 -3.98
N LYS A 69 7.31 13.60 -2.93
CA LYS A 69 7.82 13.33 -1.59
C LYS A 69 7.21 12.07 -0.99
N ARG A 70 5.90 11.88 -1.16
CA ARG A 70 5.19 10.66 -0.70
C ARG A 70 5.74 9.41 -1.41
N GLU A 71 5.95 9.49 -2.73
CA GLU A 71 6.59 8.41 -3.50
C GLU A 71 8.00 8.11 -3.01
N GLN A 72 8.82 9.15 -2.85
CA GLN A 72 10.22 8.99 -2.48
C GLN A 72 10.37 8.36 -1.10
N MET A 73 9.59 8.80 -0.11
CA MET A 73 9.61 8.23 1.24
C MET A 73 9.33 6.73 1.23
N ILE A 74 8.32 6.29 0.47
CA ILE A 74 7.96 4.87 0.40
C ILE A 74 9.01 4.07 -0.39
N ARG A 75 9.53 4.60 -1.50
CA ARG A 75 10.59 3.98 -2.30
C ARG A 75 11.87 3.79 -1.49
N ASP A 76 12.28 4.81 -0.74
CA ASP A 76 13.48 4.75 0.09
C ASP A 76 13.32 3.71 1.22
N TYR A 77 12.15 3.66 1.83
CA TYR A 77 11.86 2.68 2.87
C TYR A 77 11.92 1.25 2.35
N TYR A 78 11.34 0.98 1.18
CA TYR A 78 11.30 -0.36 0.57
C TYR A 78 12.43 -0.64 -0.43
N ARG A 79 13.48 0.18 -0.48
CA ARG A 79 14.58 0.04 -1.47
C ARG A 79 15.24 -1.35 -1.50
N ASN A 80 15.21 -2.08 -0.38
CA ASN A 80 15.79 -3.41 -0.24
C ASN A 80 14.75 -4.54 -0.32
N GLU A 81 13.47 -4.23 -0.59
CA GLU A 81 12.41 -5.23 -0.75
C GLU A 81 11.94 -5.29 -2.21
N PRO A 82 12.49 -6.22 -3.00
CA PRO A 82 12.22 -6.27 -4.45
C PRO A 82 10.79 -6.69 -4.80
N ARG A 83 10.01 -7.19 -3.83
CA ARG A 83 8.61 -7.56 -4.03
C ARG A 83 7.66 -6.37 -3.93
N ILE A 84 8.19 -5.19 -3.61
CA ILE A 84 7.42 -3.95 -3.51
C ILE A 84 7.74 -3.05 -4.70
N ILE A 85 6.69 -2.62 -5.39
CA ILE A 85 6.75 -1.60 -6.43
C ILE A 85 5.95 -0.40 -5.93
N VAL A 86 6.47 0.80 -6.13
CA VAL A 86 5.78 2.05 -5.76
C VAL A 86 5.46 2.82 -7.03
N GLN A 87 4.19 3.13 -7.23
CA GLN A 87 3.71 3.83 -8.44
C GLN A 87 2.53 4.73 -8.11
N SER A 88 2.52 5.96 -8.64
CA SER A 88 1.35 6.83 -8.59
C SER A 88 0.39 6.54 -9.74
N TYR A 89 -0.88 6.90 -9.56
CA TYR A 89 -1.92 6.76 -10.57
C TYR A 89 -3.00 7.84 -10.41
N ASP A 90 -3.64 8.21 -11.53
CA ASP A 90 -4.68 9.25 -11.64
C ASP A 90 -5.99 8.75 -12.22
N CYS A 91 -6.16 7.43 -12.32
CA CYS A 91 -7.34 6.77 -12.82
C CYS A 91 -8.15 6.08 -11.70
N LEU A 92 -9.21 5.37 -12.04
CA LEU A 92 -9.91 4.52 -11.06
C LEU A 92 -8.98 3.41 -10.54
N THR A 93 -9.07 3.11 -9.25
CA THR A 93 -8.25 2.09 -8.60
C THR A 93 -8.31 0.73 -9.32
N ILE A 94 -9.49 0.34 -9.83
CA ILE A 94 -9.66 -0.90 -10.60
C ILE A 94 -8.96 -0.86 -11.97
N ASP A 95 -8.91 0.30 -12.62
CA ASP A 95 -8.19 0.47 -13.88
C ASP A 95 -6.67 0.42 -13.63
N PHE A 96 -6.22 1.04 -12.55
CA PHE A 96 -4.83 0.93 -12.12
C PHE A 96 -4.44 -0.53 -11.82
N ALA A 97 -5.30 -1.29 -11.12
CA ALA A 97 -5.06 -2.71 -10.87
C ALA A 97 -4.85 -3.50 -12.17
N ARG A 98 -5.67 -3.23 -13.20
CA ARG A 98 -5.53 -3.83 -14.53
C ARG A 98 -4.24 -3.41 -15.24
N GLN A 99 -3.88 -2.12 -15.18
CA GLN A 99 -2.66 -1.60 -15.80
C GLN A 99 -1.38 -2.28 -15.27
N VAL A 100 -1.39 -2.67 -14.01
CA VAL A 100 -0.24 -3.33 -13.38
C VAL A 100 -0.39 -4.85 -13.29
N ASP A 101 -1.38 -5.43 -13.97
CA ASP A 101 -1.67 -6.87 -13.95
C ASP A 101 -1.88 -7.43 -12.53
N ALA A 102 -2.49 -6.65 -11.65
CA ALA A 102 -2.86 -7.11 -10.32
C ALA A 102 -4.22 -7.81 -10.34
N SER A 103 -4.30 -8.95 -9.68
CA SER A 103 -5.53 -9.75 -9.53
C SER A 103 -6.26 -9.50 -8.22
N LEU A 104 -5.64 -8.77 -7.30
CA LEU A 104 -6.13 -8.53 -5.93
C LEU A 104 -5.91 -7.09 -5.52
N ILE A 105 -6.79 -6.59 -4.65
CA ILE A 105 -6.64 -5.32 -3.93
C ILE A 105 -6.49 -5.65 -2.45
N ILE A 106 -5.49 -5.07 -1.79
CA ILE A 106 -5.29 -5.17 -0.34
C ILE A 106 -5.78 -3.87 0.31
N ARG A 107 -6.56 -4.00 1.38
CA ARG A 107 -6.98 -2.87 2.22
C ARG A 107 -6.81 -3.21 3.69
N GLY A 108 -6.34 -2.25 4.48
CA GLY A 108 -6.32 -2.35 5.94
C GLY A 108 -7.60 -1.77 6.53
N ILE A 109 -8.15 -2.40 7.56
CA ILE A 109 -9.32 -1.89 8.29
C ILE A 109 -9.00 -1.79 9.79
N ARG A 110 -9.44 -0.68 10.41
CA ARG A 110 -9.22 -0.38 11.83
C ARG A 110 -10.52 -0.40 12.63
N THR A 111 -11.61 -0.03 12.01
CA THR A 111 -12.90 0.18 12.65
C THR A 111 -14.03 -0.47 11.85
N VAL A 112 -15.19 -0.66 12.50
CA VAL A 112 -16.40 -1.12 11.80
C VAL A 112 -16.80 -0.16 10.68
N LYS A 113 -16.61 1.15 10.88
CA LYS A 113 -16.89 2.16 9.85
C LYS A 113 -15.97 2.01 8.63
N ASP A 114 -14.69 1.72 8.84
CA ASP A 114 -13.78 1.41 7.74
C ASP A 114 -14.27 0.17 6.98
N PHE A 115 -14.67 -0.88 7.70
CA PHE A 115 -15.20 -2.11 7.12
C PHE A 115 -16.42 -1.88 6.25
N GLU A 116 -17.43 -1.17 6.72
CA GLU A 116 -18.66 -0.89 5.96
C GLU A 116 -18.36 -0.15 4.65
N TYR A 117 -17.44 0.82 4.70
CA TYR A 117 -17.02 1.56 3.53
C TYR A 117 -16.27 0.66 2.55
N GLU A 118 -15.27 -0.09 3.02
CA GLU A 118 -14.41 -0.96 2.19
C GLU A 118 -15.22 -2.13 1.59
N GLU A 119 -16.16 -2.70 2.32
CA GLU A 119 -17.06 -3.74 1.81
C GLU A 119 -17.87 -3.25 0.61
N THR A 120 -18.45 -2.07 0.70
CA THR A 120 -19.23 -1.46 -0.38
C THR A 120 -18.36 -1.26 -1.62
N ILE A 121 -17.17 -0.71 -1.47
CA ILE A 121 -16.25 -0.46 -2.59
C ILE A 121 -15.74 -1.78 -3.17
N ALA A 122 -15.42 -2.76 -2.34
CA ALA A 122 -14.98 -4.09 -2.77
C ALA A 122 -16.04 -4.79 -3.62
N ASP A 123 -17.31 -4.73 -3.21
CA ASP A 123 -18.41 -5.35 -3.96
C ASP A 123 -18.62 -4.67 -5.33
N ILE A 124 -18.54 -3.34 -5.39
CA ILE A 124 -18.60 -2.59 -6.65
C ILE A 124 -17.43 -2.97 -7.56
N ASN A 125 -16.20 -2.99 -7.04
CA ASN A 125 -15.01 -3.33 -7.81
C ASN A 125 -15.10 -4.74 -8.39
N ARG A 126 -15.53 -5.70 -7.58
CA ARG A 126 -15.75 -7.08 -8.03
C ARG A 126 -16.80 -7.19 -9.13
N LYS A 127 -17.93 -6.52 -9.00
CA LYS A 127 -19.00 -6.50 -10.01
C LYS A 127 -18.52 -5.91 -11.34
N LEU A 128 -17.69 -4.86 -11.30
CA LEU A 128 -17.20 -4.19 -12.49
C LEU A 128 -16.04 -4.93 -13.19
N THR A 129 -15.20 -5.63 -12.43
CA THR A 129 -13.93 -6.14 -12.97
C THR A 129 -13.62 -7.59 -12.65
N GLY A 130 -14.28 -8.18 -11.67
CA GLY A 130 -13.95 -9.48 -11.11
C GLY A 130 -12.73 -9.47 -10.16
N ILE A 131 -12.13 -8.29 -9.88
CA ILE A 131 -10.99 -8.17 -8.98
C ILE A 131 -11.49 -8.24 -7.54
N GLU A 132 -10.91 -9.15 -6.75
CA GLU A 132 -11.24 -9.33 -5.34
C GLU A 132 -10.43 -8.40 -4.44
N THR A 133 -11.05 -8.00 -3.32
CA THR A 133 -10.40 -7.22 -2.27
C THR A 133 -10.20 -8.07 -1.03
N ILE A 134 -8.97 -8.06 -0.50
CA ILE A 134 -8.62 -8.70 0.77
C ILE A 134 -8.53 -7.62 1.84
N LEU A 135 -9.34 -7.76 2.88
CA LEU A 135 -9.33 -6.89 4.04
C LEU A 135 -8.44 -7.49 5.13
N LEU A 136 -7.45 -6.74 5.59
CA LEU A 136 -6.59 -7.11 6.70
C LEU A 136 -6.92 -6.25 7.92
N PHE A 137 -7.20 -6.91 9.04
CA PHE A 137 -7.41 -6.21 10.32
C PHE A 137 -6.11 -5.55 10.78
N THR A 138 -6.20 -4.30 11.18
CA THR A 138 -5.08 -3.61 11.82
C THR A 138 -4.75 -4.26 13.17
N GLU A 139 -3.48 -4.36 13.50
CA GLU A 139 -3.05 -4.81 14.81
C GLU A 139 -3.60 -3.88 15.90
N PRO A 140 -4.05 -4.42 17.05
CA PRO A 140 -4.71 -3.62 18.09
C PRO A 140 -3.90 -2.39 18.53
N GLU A 141 -2.58 -2.53 18.64
CA GLU A 141 -1.66 -1.48 19.04
C GLU A 141 -1.58 -0.32 18.03
N LEU A 142 -1.94 -0.60 16.76
CA LEU A 142 -1.88 0.36 15.67
C LEU A 142 -3.23 0.96 15.31
N THR A 143 -4.30 0.62 16.02
CA THR A 143 -5.66 1.09 15.71
C THR A 143 -5.80 2.61 15.76
N CYS A 144 -5.05 3.27 16.66
CA CYS A 144 -5.04 4.74 16.79
C CYS A 144 -4.18 5.44 15.71
N VAL A 145 -3.37 4.69 14.96
CA VAL A 145 -2.45 5.27 13.97
C VAL A 145 -3.21 5.58 12.68
N SER A 146 -3.19 6.84 12.27
CA SER A 146 -3.74 7.29 11.00
C SER A 146 -2.89 8.40 10.40
N SER A 147 -2.89 8.52 9.07
CA SER A 147 -2.23 9.66 8.40
C SER A 147 -2.82 11.00 8.84
N THR A 148 -4.12 11.05 9.11
CA THR A 148 -4.78 12.26 9.62
C THR A 148 -4.22 12.69 10.97
N THR A 149 -4.09 11.78 11.93
CA THR A 149 -3.49 12.06 13.24
C THR A 149 -2.03 12.49 13.09
N VAL A 150 -1.26 11.84 12.21
CA VAL A 150 0.14 12.20 11.98
C VAL A 150 0.26 13.60 11.40
N ARG A 151 -0.57 13.98 10.43
CA ARG A 151 -0.58 15.35 9.88
C ARG A 151 -0.93 16.40 10.93
N GLU A 152 -1.90 16.10 11.77
CA GLU A 152 -2.26 16.99 12.88
C GLU A 152 -1.07 17.22 13.84
N LEU A 153 -0.39 16.14 14.23
CA LEU A 153 0.79 16.21 15.07
C LEU A 153 1.91 17.02 14.42
N LEU A 154 2.15 16.85 13.12
CA LEU A 154 3.13 17.63 12.35
C LEU A 154 2.80 19.11 12.33
N GLN A 155 1.54 19.50 12.17
CA GLN A 155 1.10 20.90 12.19
C GLN A 155 1.42 21.59 13.52
N TYR A 156 1.44 20.83 14.62
CA TYR A 156 1.80 21.32 15.95
C TYR A 156 3.26 21.07 16.32
N GLY A 157 4.10 20.68 15.36
CA GLY A 157 5.53 20.46 15.57
C GLY A 157 5.85 19.31 16.54
N LYS A 158 4.97 18.31 16.62
CA LYS A 158 5.16 17.15 17.51
C LYS A 158 6.01 16.08 16.82
N ASP A 159 6.73 15.32 17.64
CA ASP A 159 7.45 14.13 17.18
C ASP A 159 6.46 13.05 16.74
N ILE A 160 6.66 12.53 15.53
CA ILE A 160 5.83 11.49 14.91
C ILE A 160 6.57 10.17 14.70
N SER A 161 7.79 10.06 15.21
CA SER A 161 8.67 8.90 14.96
C SER A 161 8.03 7.56 15.34
N MET A 162 7.15 7.54 16.35
CA MET A 162 6.44 6.34 16.76
C MET A 162 5.26 5.94 15.85
N PHE A 163 4.88 6.79 14.89
CA PHE A 163 3.75 6.56 14.00
C PHE A 163 4.16 6.24 12.56
N ILE A 164 5.44 6.37 12.25
CA ILE A 164 6.01 6.05 10.94
C ILE A 164 6.94 4.83 11.05
N PRO A 165 7.17 4.09 9.97
CA PRO A 165 8.06 2.94 9.97
C PRO A 165 9.47 3.34 10.41
N GLU A 166 10.12 2.49 11.20
CA GLU A 166 11.49 2.70 11.63
C GLU A 166 12.43 2.83 10.41
N GLY A 167 13.25 3.88 10.41
CA GLY A 167 14.16 4.19 9.31
C GLY A 167 13.53 4.93 8.13
N MET A 168 12.23 5.23 8.16
CA MET A 168 11.61 6.14 7.21
C MET A 168 11.94 7.58 7.60
N GLU A 169 12.59 8.31 6.70
CA GLU A 169 12.88 9.74 6.91
C GLU A 169 11.76 10.61 6.35
N ILE A 170 11.19 11.46 7.20
CA ILE A 170 10.35 12.57 6.75
C ILE A 170 11.29 13.77 6.59
N ARG A 171 11.68 14.02 5.34
CA ARG A 171 12.51 15.19 5.01
C ARG A 171 11.60 16.38 4.72
N ASP A 172 11.95 17.53 5.24
CA ASP A 172 11.28 18.82 4.96
C ASP A 172 11.45 19.27 3.51
#